data_7d4670b3d2dbbaded873c708273e15c9
#
_entry.id   7d4670b3d2dbbaded873c708273e15c9
#
_cell.length_a   1.000
_cell.length_b   1.000
_cell.length_c   1.000
_cell.angle_alpha   90.00
_cell.angle_beta   90.00
_cell.angle_gamma   90.00
#
_symmetry.space_group_name_H-M   'P 1'
#
loop_
_entity.id
_entity.type
_entity.pdbx_description
1 polymer ?
#
loop_
_entity_poly.entity_id
_entity_poly.type
_entity_poly.pdbx_seq_one_letter_code
_entity_poly.pdbx_strand_id
1 'polypeptide(L)'
;MANINTIFETSTKRAEAHPKRITKWIHYTKLQDNEGQYCNEKDKEEIEALADMIEADGEVLQDLLVRKVDTDEYEIIGGHKRCRACRLLVEERGKEEFAFLPCYINNVSDIRARFRLFSSNSHHEKTDYEKMYELTEMKKLLEEHPEEFPEAGSGRMVERL
;
A
#
# COMPACT_ATOMS: atom_id res chain seq x y z
N MET A 1 -24.29 29.35 10.07
CA MET A 1 -23.64 28.28 10.86
C MET A 1 -24.26 26.95 10.47
N ALA A 2 -23.47 25.98 10.06
CA ALA A 2 -24.00 24.66 9.78
C ALA A 2 -24.47 24.03 11.10
N ASN A 3 -25.70 23.54 11.11
CA ASN A 3 -26.28 22.88 12.28
C ASN A 3 -25.54 21.55 12.51
N ILE A 4 -25.21 21.24 13.76
CA ILE A 4 -24.48 20.01 14.13
C ILE A 4 -25.16 18.75 13.56
N ASN A 5 -26.50 18.73 13.53
CA ASN A 5 -27.27 17.62 12.94
C ASN A 5 -27.01 17.46 11.45
N THR A 6 -26.87 18.55 10.70
CA THR A 6 -26.55 18.52 9.26
C THR A 6 -25.14 17.95 8.99
N ILE A 7 -24.19 18.25 9.89
CA ILE A 7 -22.82 17.72 9.81
C ILE A 7 -22.83 16.21 10.08
N PHE A 8 -23.57 15.73 11.07
CA PHE A 8 -23.71 14.30 11.36
C PHE A 8 -24.39 13.54 10.22
N GLU A 9 -25.51 14.05 9.68
CA GLU A 9 -26.20 13.42 8.54
C GLU A 9 -25.31 13.34 7.29
N THR A 10 -24.54 14.39 7.01
CA THR A 10 -23.60 14.41 5.87
C THR A 10 -22.47 13.40 6.08
N SER A 11 -21.93 13.29 7.29
CA SER A 11 -20.90 12.34 7.65
C SER A 11 -21.38 10.89 7.55
N THR A 12 -22.60 10.62 8.03
CA THR A 12 -23.22 9.29 7.97
C THR A 12 -23.45 8.86 6.51
N LYS A 13 -24.05 9.73 5.69
CA LYS A 13 -24.24 9.47 4.24
C LYS A 13 -22.93 9.22 3.51
N ARG A 14 -21.87 9.96 3.87
CA ARG A 14 -20.54 9.76 3.28
C ARG A 14 -19.92 8.44 3.71
N ALA A 15 -20.11 8.01 4.95
CA ALA A 15 -19.64 6.71 5.44
C ALA A 15 -20.39 5.54 4.76
N GLU A 16 -21.70 5.69 4.54
CA GLU A 16 -22.52 4.68 3.85
C GLU A 16 -22.20 4.58 2.34
N ALA A 17 -21.74 5.67 1.72
CA ALA A 17 -21.34 5.69 0.31
C ALA A 17 -20.01 5.01 0.02
N HIS A 18 -19.18 4.73 1.04
CA HIS A 18 -17.93 4.01 0.84
C HIS A 18 -18.17 2.49 0.80
N PRO A 19 -17.74 1.79 -0.26
CA PRO A 19 -17.85 0.36 -0.31
C PRO A 19 -17.08 -0.26 0.87
N LYS A 20 -17.72 -1.22 1.55
CA LYS A 20 -17.05 -1.96 2.63
C LYS A 20 -15.80 -2.64 2.06
N ARG A 21 -14.68 -2.40 2.70
CA ARG A 21 -13.44 -3.12 2.38
C ARG A 21 -13.63 -4.58 2.78
N ILE A 22 -13.42 -5.47 1.82
CA ILE A 22 -13.49 -6.91 2.04
C ILE A 22 -12.06 -7.43 2.04
N THR A 23 -11.64 -7.99 3.17
CA THR A 23 -10.34 -8.65 3.30
C THR A 23 -10.43 -10.04 2.69
N LYS A 24 -9.46 -10.37 1.84
CA LYS A 24 -9.27 -11.70 1.27
C LYS A 24 -7.93 -12.26 1.76
N TRP A 25 -7.92 -13.50 2.20
CA TRP A 25 -6.70 -14.20 2.59
C TRP A 25 -6.01 -14.78 1.34
N ILE A 26 -4.79 -14.38 1.09
CA ILE A 26 -4.01 -14.74 -0.10
C ILE A 26 -2.69 -15.35 0.36
N HIS A 27 -2.35 -16.52 -0.21
CA HIS A 27 -1.07 -17.17 0.08
C HIS A 27 0.10 -16.30 -0.42
N TYR A 28 1.17 -16.17 0.37
CA TYR A 28 2.28 -15.26 0.08
C TYR A 28 2.97 -15.53 -1.27
N THR A 29 2.96 -16.79 -1.77
CA THR A 29 3.54 -17.14 -3.07
C THR A 29 2.80 -16.55 -4.26
N LYS A 30 1.55 -16.12 -4.08
CA LYS A 30 0.74 -15.44 -5.11
C LYS A 30 0.88 -13.92 -5.10
N LEU A 31 1.68 -13.41 -4.18
CA LEU A 31 1.94 -11.99 -3.99
C LEU A 31 3.30 -11.64 -4.61
N GLN A 32 3.29 -10.72 -5.56
CA GLN A 32 4.48 -10.23 -6.26
C GLN A 32 4.79 -8.79 -5.83
N ASP A 33 6.07 -8.49 -5.70
CA ASP A 33 6.51 -7.11 -5.45
C ASP A 33 6.28 -6.25 -6.70
N ASN A 34 5.94 -4.98 -6.50
CA ASN A 34 5.86 -4.00 -7.59
C ASN A 34 7.28 -3.66 -8.11
N GLU A 35 7.43 -3.50 -9.42
CA GLU A 35 8.73 -3.19 -10.06
C GLU A 35 9.43 -1.94 -9.52
N GLY A 36 8.68 -1.00 -8.94
CA GLY A 36 9.24 0.21 -8.33
C GLY A 36 9.73 0.06 -6.90
N GLN A 37 9.60 -1.14 -6.29
CA GLN A 37 9.97 -1.35 -4.89
C GLN A 37 11.46 -1.60 -4.74
N TYR A 38 12.15 -0.63 -4.14
CA TYR A 38 13.55 -0.74 -3.75
C TYR A 38 13.68 -1.37 -2.35
N CYS A 39 14.63 -2.28 -2.16
CA CYS A 39 14.96 -2.90 -0.88
C CYS A 39 16.45 -2.75 -0.62
N ASN A 40 16.83 -2.14 0.50
CA ASN A 40 18.22 -1.97 0.93
C ASN A 40 18.56 -2.86 2.13
N GLU A 41 19.81 -2.85 2.59
CA GLU A 41 20.24 -3.67 3.74
C GLU A 41 19.55 -3.27 5.06
N LYS A 42 19.28 -1.99 5.23
CA LYS A 42 18.55 -1.47 6.40
C LYS A 42 17.12 -2.04 6.46
N ASP A 43 16.52 -2.31 5.31
CA ASP A 43 15.20 -2.94 5.26
C ASP A 43 15.18 -4.37 5.82
N LYS A 44 16.31 -5.09 5.80
CA LYS A 44 16.39 -6.45 6.36
C LYS A 44 16.18 -6.45 7.87
N GLU A 45 16.85 -5.55 8.58
CA GLU A 45 16.70 -5.42 10.05
C GLU A 45 15.26 -5.03 10.41
N GLU A 46 14.66 -4.13 9.64
CA GLU A 46 13.27 -3.72 9.84
C GLU A 46 12.28 -4.86 9.54
N ILE A 47 12.56 -5.70 8.53
CA ILE A 47 11.75 -6.87 8.21
C ILE A 47 11.84 -7.92 9.31
N GLU A 48 13.04 -8.17 9.87
CA GLU A 48 13.24 -9.09 10.99
C GLU A 48 12.49 -8.60 12.25
N ALA A 49 12.64 -7.32 12.59
CA ALA A 49 11.92 -6.72 13.71
C ALA A 49 10.39 -6.79 13.51
N LEU A 50 9.92 -6.57 12.30
CA LEU A 50 8.50 -6.69 11.96
C LEU A 50 8.02 -8.14 12.05
N ALA A 51 8.84 -9.11 11.66
CA ALA A 51 8.54 -10.54 11.81
C ALA A 51 8.41 -10.93 13.28
N ASP A 52 9.30 -10.44 14.13
CA ASP A 52 9.24 -10.66 15.59
C ASP A 52 7.94 -10.09 16.18
N MET A 53 7.52 -8.91 15.74
CA MET A 53 6.27 -8.29 16.17
C MET A 53 5.05 -9.09 15.71
N ILE A 54 5.00 -9.51 14.44
CA ILE A 54 3.90 -10.31 13.89
C ILE A 54 3.81 -11.68 14.61
N GLU A 55 4.96 -12.31 14.88
CA GLU A 55 5.02 -13.57 15.63
C GLU A 55 4.52 -13.40 17.06
N ALA A 56 4.88 -12.30 17.73
CA ALA A 56 4.43 -11.99 19.07
C ALA A 56 2.92 -11.69 19.15
N ASP A 57 2.37 -10.96 18.16
CA ASP A 57 0.94 -10.66 18.05
C ASP A 57 0.12 -11.89 17.65
N GLY A 58 0.73 -12.86 16.95
CA GLY A 58 0.08 -14.05 16.43
C GLY A 58 -0.74 -13.82 15.16
N GLU A 59 -0.83 -12.60 14.66
CA GLU A 59 -1.56 -12.25 13.43
C GLU A 59 -1.01 -11.01 12.76
N VAL A 60 -1.37 -10.83 11.49
CA VAL A 60 -1.08 -9.62 10.71
C VAL A 60 -2.23 -8.63 10.88
N LEU A 61 -2.03 -7.60 11.70
CA LEU A 61 -3.07 -6.64 12.10
C LEU A 61 -3.56 -5.70 11.00
N GLN A 62 -2.80 -5.53 9.92
CA GLN A 62 -3.13 -4.62 8.83
C GLN A 62 -3.13 -5.34 7.49
N ASP A 63 -4.21 -5.16 6.73
CA ASP A 63 -4.30 -5.70 5.38
C ASP A 63 -3.20 -5.15 4.46
N LEU A 64 -2.70 -6.01 3.58
CA LEU A 64 -1.91 -5.58 2.44
C LEU A 64 -2.82 -4.96 1.40
N LEU A 65 -2.34 -3.92 0.73
CA LEU A 65 -3.03 -3.39 -0.44
C LEU A 65 -2.47 -4.06 -1.68
N VAL A 66 -3.32 -4.76 -2.43
CA VAL A 66 -2.92 -5.51 -3.63
C VAL A 66 -3.84 -5.21 -4.80
N ARG A 67 -3.36 -5.42 -6.02
CA ARG A 67 -4.17 -5.47 -7.23
C ARG A 67 -4.03 -6.82 -7.91
N LYS A 68 -5.06 -7.24 -8.63
CA LYS A 68 -5.03 -8.46 -9.41
C LYS A 68 -4.29 -8.19 -10.72
N VAL A 69 -3.28 -9.00 -11.05
CA VAL A 69 -2.52 -8.91 -12.31
C VAL A 69 -2.82 -10.07 -13.25
N ASP A 70 -3.12 -11.25 -12.71
CA ASP A 70 -3.55 -12.42 -13.49
C ASP A 70 -4.58 -13.24 -12.70
N THR A 71 -5.02 -14.38 -13.22
CA THR A 71 -6.12 -15.20 -12.68
C THR A 71 -5.97 -15.50 -11.19
N ASP A 72 -4.76 -15.76 -10.71
CA ASP A 72 -4.44 -16.10 -9.32
C ASP A 72 -3.14 -15.42 -8.83
N GLU A 73 -2.74 -14.33 -9.46
CA GLU A 73 -1.55 -13.56 -9.13
C GLU A 73 -1.93 -12.11 -8.78
N TYR A 74 -1.27 -11.60 -7.77
CA TYR A 74 -1.53 -10.28 -7.22
C TYR A 74 -0.22 -9.51 -7.04
N GLU A 75 -0.23 -8.24 -7.40
CA GLU A 75 0.86 -7.32 -7.18
C GLU A 75 0.60 -6.50 -5.92
N ILE A 76 1.62 -6.37 -5.08
CA ILE A 76 1.55 -5.60 -3.84
C ILE A 76 1.73 -4.13 -4.18
N ILE A 77 0.75 -3.30 -3.77
CA ILE A 77 0.79 -1.84 -3.86
C ILE A 77 1.27 -1.25 -2.53
N GLY A 78 0.90 -1.87 -1.42
CA GLY A 78 1.31 -1.44 -0.08
C GLY A 78 1.40 -2.61 0.89
N GLY A 79 2.38 -2.58 1.79
CA GLY A 79 2.64 -3.63 2.76
C GLY A 79 3.73 -4.63 2.37
N HIS A 80 4.65 -4.26 1.48
CA HIS A 80 5.76 -5.11 1.03
C HIS A 80 6.59 -5.68 2.18
N LYS A 81 6.94 -4.87 3.19
CA LYS A 81 7.71 -5.33 4.36
C LYS A 81 6.94 -6.37 5.17
N ARG A 82 5.61 -6.23 5.30
CA ARG A 82 4.75 -7.23 5.95
C ARG A 82 4.75 -8.56 5.20
N CYS A 83 4.64 -8.53 3.88
CA CYS A 83 4.72 -9.72 3.06
C CYS A 83 6.07 -10.43 3.22
N ARG A 84 7.17 -9.67 3.19
CA ARG A 84 8.53 -10.21 3.39
C ARG A 84 8.73 -10.75 4.79
N ALA A 85 8.20 -10.10 5.83
CA ALA A 85 8.24 -10.58 7.20
C ALA A 85 7.48 -11.91 7.36
N CYS A 86 6.29 -12.04 6.78
CA CYS A 86 5.55 -13.30 6.80
C CYS A 86 6.26 -14.40 6.00
N ARG A 87 6.86 -14.07 4.84
CA ARG A 87 7.68 -15.02 4.08
C ARG A 87 8.86 -15.54 4.93
N LEU A 88 9.57 -14.65 5.63
CA LEU A 88 10.64 -15.01 6.56
C LEU A 88 10.13 -15.94 7.68
N LEU A 89 8.98 -15.62 8.27
CA LEU A 89 8.37 -16.48 9.31
C LEU A 89 8.07 -17.89 8.80
N VAL A 90 7.54 -18.02 7.58
CA VAL A 90 7.21 -19.32 6.99
C VAL A 90 8.47 -20.06 6.55
N GLU A 91 9.32 -19.43 5.73
CA GLU A 91 10.43 -20.10 5.05
C GLU A 91 11.64 -20.35 5.97
N GLU A 92 11.94 -19.43 6.91
CA GLU A 92 13.09 -19.55 7.78
C GLU A 92 12.75 -20.06 9.19
N ARG A 93 11.55 -19.70 9.71
CA ARG A 93 11.16 -20.08 11.08
C ARG A 93 10.11 -21.21 11.11
N GLY A 94 9.63 -21.68 9.95
CA GLY A 94 8.66 -22.80 9.87
C GLY A 94 7.27 -22.47 10.44
N LYS A 95 6.88 -21.20 10.46
CA LYS A 95 5.60 -20.72 11.00
C LYS A 95 4.53 -20.68 9.91
N GLU A 96 4.01 -21.84 9.53
CA GLU A 96 3.03 -22.03 8.45
C GLU A 96 1.72 -21.25 8.66
N GLU A 97 1.37 -20.90 9.89
CA GLU A 97 0.20 -20.08 10.22
C GLU A 97 0.21 -18.70 9.55
N PHE A 98 1.39 -18.18 9.19
CA PHE A 98 1.55 -16.90 8.50
C PHE A 98 1.63 -17.00 6.98
N ALA A 99 1.37 -18.18 6.39
CA ALA A 99 1.42 -18.36 4.94
C ALA A 99 0.32 -17.60 4.18
N PHE A 100 -0.83 -17.37 4.82
CA PHE A 100 -1.91 -16.58 4.25
C PHE A 100 -1.94 -15.18 4.87
N LEU A 101 -1.92 -14.15 4.03
CA LEU A 101 -1.94 -12.75 4.46
C LEU A 101 -3.29 -12.10 4.18
N PRO A 102 -3.77 -11.24 5.10
CA PRO A 102 -4.96 -10.46 4.86
C PRO A 102 -4.67 -9.40 3.80
N CYS A 103 -5.44 -9.40 2.72
CA CYS A 103 -5.25 -8.51 1.58
C CYS A 103 -6.54 -7.79 1.22
N TYR A 104 -6.44 -6.51 0.98
CA TYR A 104 -7.48 -5.72 0.33
C TYR A 104 -7.16 -5.59 -1.16
N ILE A 105 -8.06 -6.11 -2.00
CA ILE A 105 -7.90 -6.06 -3.45
C ILE A 105 -8.45 -4.73 -3.96
N ASN A 106 -7.59 -3.94 -4.58
CA ASN A 106 -7.96 -2.69 -5.23
C ASN A 106 -7.45 -2.70 -6.67
N ASN A 107 -8.36 -2.94 -7.60
CA ASN A 107 -8.05 -2.97 -9.02
C ASN A 107 -7.88 -1.53 -9.53
N VAL A 108 -6.63 -1.13 -9.68
CA VAL A 108 -6.24 0.16 -10.26
C VAL A 108 -5.30 -0.08 -11.44
N SER A 109 -5.19 0.91 -12.33
CA SER A 109 -4.22 0.88 -13.43
C SER A 109 -2.77 0.79 -12.91
N ASP A 110 -1.84 0.34 -13.77
CA ASP A 110 -0.42 0.29 -13.47
C ASP A 110 0.12 1.65 -13.01
N ILE A 111 -0.32 2.71 -13.66
CA ILE A 111 0.07 4.08 -13.39
C ILE A 111 -0.38 4.50 -11.99
N ARG A 112 -1.64 4.25 -11.65
CA ARG A 112 -2.17 4.54 -10.30
C ARG A 112 -1.53 3.64 -9.23
N ALA A 113 -1.20 2.41 -9.55
CA ALA A 113 -0.50 1.51 -8.62
C ALA A 113 0.89 2.04 -8.28
N ARG A 114 1.67 2.48 -9.29
CA ARG A 114 2.99 3.11 -9.10
C ARG A 114 2.89 4.40 -8.29
N PHE A 115 1.93 5.26 -8.59
CA PHE A 115 1.71 6.49 -7.82
C PHE A 115 1.39 6.19 -6.35
N ARG A 116 0.53 5.22 -6.07
CA ARG A 116 0.17 4.80 -4.71
C ARG A 116 1.32 4.17 -3.94
N LEU A 117 2.22 3.48 -4.63
CA LEU A 117 3.43 2.95 -4.03
C LEU A 117 4.23 4.08 -3.36
N PHE A 118 4.49 5.17 -4.08
CA PHE A 118 5.21 6.32 -3.55
C PHE A 118 4.41 7.05 -2.45
N SER A 119 3.13 7.28 -2.66
CA SER A 119 2.29 7.98 -1.69
C SER A 119 2.08 7.21 -0.38
N SER A 120 2.06 5.86 -0.43
CA SER A 120 1.89 5.01 0.76
C SER A 120 3.16 4.90 1.62
N ASN A 121 4.33 5.08 1.01
CA ASN A 121 5.62 5.04 1.69
C ASN A 121 6.00 6.34 2.42
N SER A 122 5.08 7.29 2.55
CA SER A 122 5.34 8.61 3.14
C SER A 122 5.67 8.59 4.64
N HIS A 123 5.40 7.51 5.34
CA HIS A 123 5.60 7.39 6.80
C HIS A 123 6.95 6.80 7.22
N HIS A 124 7.79 6.45 6.25
CA HIS A 124 9.12 5.91 6.53
C HIS A 124 10.17 7.03 6.52
N GLU A 125 11.13 6.96 7.46
CA GLU A 125 12.30 7.84 7.40
C GLU A 125 13.12 7.53 6.14
N LYS A 126 13.10 8.48 5.22
CA LYS A 126 13.77 8.38 3.92
C LYS A 126 14.96 9.33 3.89
N THR A 127 15.98 8.92 3.17
CA THR A 127 17.07 9.84 2.79
C THR A 127 16.54 10.94 1.88
N ASP A 128 17.22 12.07 1.82
CA ASP A 128 16.83 13.18 0.95
C ASP A 128 16.86 12.79 -0.54
N TYR A 129 17.75 11.85 -0.91
CA TYR A 129 17.80 11.29 -2.25
C TYR A 129 16.54 10.46 -2.59
N GLU A 130 16.11 9.59 -1.67
CA GLU A 130 14.89 8.79 -1.85
C GLU A 130 13.66 9.67 -1.96
N LYS A 131 13.55 10.71 -1.13
CA LYS A 131 12.46 11.68 -1.21
C LYS A 131 12.43 12.39 -2.57
N MET A 132 13.59 12.86 -3.02
CA MET A 132 13.70 13.57 -4.30
C MET A 132 13.37 12.64 -5.48
N TYR A 133 13.84 11.42 -5.45
CA TYR A 133 13.52 10.41 -6.47
C TYR A 133 12.02 10.14 -6.55
N GLU A 134 11.37 9.85 -5.41
CA GLU A 134 9.93 9.58 -5.37
C GLU A 134 9.10 10.79 -5.84
N LEU A 135 9.44 12.00 -5.38
CA LEU A 135 8.75 13.21 -5.82
C LEU A 135 8.89 13.44 -7.33
N THR A 136 10.08 13.17 -7.88
CA THR A 136 10.33 13.29 -9.31
C THR A 136 9.49 12.29 -10.11
N GLU A 137 9.46 11.02 -9.67
CA GLU A 137 8.66 9.98 -10.31
C GLU A 137 7.15 10.25 -10.19
N MET A 138 6.68 10.70 -9.03
CA MET A 138 5.27 11.09 -8.83
C MET A 138 4.88 12.24 -9.78
N LYS A 139 5.73 13.28 -9.86
CA LYS A 139 5.52 14.42 -10.74
C LYS A 139 5.46 13.99 -12.20
N LYS A 140 6.39 13.14 -12.62
CA LYS A 140 6.42 12.57 -13.97
C LYS A 140 5.15 11.81 -14.31
N LEU A 141 4.67 10.95 -13.41
CA LEU A 141 3.42 10.20 -13.60
C LEU A 141 2.20 11.14 -13.76
N LEU A 142 2.13 12.21 -12.99
CA LEU A 142 1.04 13.21 -13.08
C LEU A 142 1.09 14.01 -14.39
N GLU A 143 2.29 14.34 -14.90
CA GLU A 143 2.49 15.11 -16.12
C GLU A 143 2.26 14.25 -17.39
N GLU A 144 2.73 13.00 -17.37
CA GLU A 144 2.62 12.09 -18.52
C GLU A 144 1.23 11.46 -18.68
N HIS A 145 0.47 11.32 -17.56
CA HIS A 145 -0.82 10.63 -17.53
C HIS A 145 -1.93 11.43 -16.81
N PRO A 146 -2.22 12.65 -17.27
CA PRO A 146 -3.24 13.51 -16.65
C PRO A 146 -4.64 12.89 -16.66
N GLU A 147 -4.93 11.99 -17.61
CA GLU A 147 -6.18 11.25 -17.72
C GLU A 147 -6.44 10.33 -16.53
N GLU A 148 -5.37 9.79 -15.94
CA GLU A 148 -5.45 8.92 -14.76
C GLU A 148 -5.66 9.70 -13.46
N PHE A 149 -5.37 11.00 -13.47
CA PHE A 149 -5.41 11.87 -12.28
C PHE A 149 -6.25 13.15 -12.53
N PRO A 150 -7.55 13.02 -12.84
CA PRO A 150 -8.39 14.18 -13.13
C PRO A 150 -8.47 15.18 -11.99
N GLU A 151 -8.29 14.72 -10.73
CA GLU A 151 -8.27 15.57 -9.55
C GLU A 151 -6.99 16.45 -9.45
N ALA A 152 -5.89 16.01 -10.08
CA ALA A 152 -4.63 16.75 -10.11
C ALA A 152 -4.60 17.86 -11.17
N GLY A 153 -5.55 17.84 -12.13
CA GLY A 153 -5.61 18.75 -13.28
C GLY A 153 -5.81 20.24 -12.99
N SER A 154 -5.89 20.64 -11.71
CA SER A 154 -5.93 22.04 -11.29
C SER A 154 -4.55 22.72 -11.13
N GLY A 155 -3.45 22.06 -11.50
CA GLY A 155 -2.07 22.58 -11.37
C GLY A 155 -1.54 22.66 -9.93
N ARG A 156 -2.42 22.79 -8.95
CA ARG A 156 -2.04 22.99 -7.53
C ARG A 156 -1.33 21.79 -6.90
N MET A 157 -1.53 20.60 -7.40
CA MET A 157 -0.92 19.39 -6.83
C MET A 157 0.54 19.26 -7.31
N VAL A 158 0.78 19.57 -8.57
CA VAL A 158 2.13 19.55 -9.18
C VAL A 158 3.02 20.67 -8.65
N GLU A 159 2.46 21.84 -8.34
CA GLU A 159 3.20 22.97 -7.75
C GLU A 159 3.61 22.77 -6.28
N ARG A 160 2.98 21.81 -5.59
CA ARG A 160 3.26 21.50 -4.17
C ARG A 160 4.20 20.32 -3.96
N LEU A 161 4.49 19.56 -5.01
CA LEU A 161 5.49 18.49 -5.04
C LEU A 161 6.85 19.02 -5.45
#